data_b1885e9c868bf6abafa9c256b628fa03
#
_entry.id   b1885e9c868bf6abafa9c256b628fa03
#
_cell.length_a   1.000
_cell.length_b   1.000
_cell.length_c   1.000
_cell.angle_alpha   90.00
_cell.angle_beta   90.00
_cell.angle_gamma   90.00
#
_symmetry.space_group_name_H-M   'P 1'
#
loop_
_entity.id
_entity.type
_entity.pdbx_description
1 polymer ?
#
loop_
_entity_poly.entity_id
_entity_poly.type
_entity_poly.pdbx_seq_one_letter_code
_entity_poly.pdbx_strand_id
1 'polypeptide(L)'
;GFIADANGNELILLQTTTSAVNELEITNAATGNAVQIATTGSDTNIDLKISPKGTGVVDVDTSRITNVVDPSGAQDAATKAYVDSVANGLDVKASVRVATTAALAAVTYDNGAGTLTADANGALTIDGVTVEVDDRVLIKDQASAPQNGLYTVTATGSGAAAFVLTRTPDADTAGELTGGAFFFVEEGTDNADNGYVTSFTGT
;
A
#
# COMPACT_ATOMS: atom_id res chain seq x y z
N GLY A 1 24.61 -31.07 -31.34
CA GLY A 1 25.05 -30.04 -32.28
C GLY A 1 25.27 -28.71 -31.58
N PHE A 2 25.85 -27.75 -32.30
CA PHE A 2 26.07 -26.39 -31.77
C PHE A 2 26.03 -25.36 -32.91
N ILE A 3 25.80 -24.09 -32.53
CA ILE A 3 26.01 -22.93 -33.37
C ILE A 3 27.30 -22.27 -32.90
N ALA A 4 28.23 -22.00 -33.79
CA ALA A 4 29.54 -21.40 -33.48
C ALA A 4 29.73 -20.03 -34.10
N ASP A 5 30.65 -19.24 -33.54
CA ASP A 5 31.16 -18.02 -34.15
C ASP A 5 32.15 -18.30 -35.30
N ALA A 6 32.65 -17.25 -35.95
CA ALA A 6 33.59 -17.35 -37.05
C ALA A 6 34.96 -17.94 -36.64
N ASN A 7 35.29 -17.98 -35.34
CA ASN A 7 36.54 -18.51 -34.80
C ASN A 7 36.37 -19.97 -34.30
N GLY A 8 35.18 -20.55 -34.43
CA GLY A 8 34.85 -21.89 -33.96
C GLY A 8 34.48 -22.01 -32.49
N ASN A 9 34.29 -20.89 -31.77
CA ASN A 9 33.79 -20.93 -30.40
C ASN A 9 32.29 -21.24 -30.39
N GLU A 10 31.85 -22.07 -29.45
CA GLU A 10 30.45 -22.44 -29.30
C GLU A 10 29.64 -21.26 -28.73
N LEU A 11 28.61 -20.80 -29.47
CA LEU A 11 27.65 -19.80 -29.05
C LEU A 11 26.41 -20.43 -28.41
N ILE A 12 25.90 -21.51 -29.03
CA ILE A 12 24.74 -22.25 -28.54
C ILE A 12 25.06 -23.77 -28.66
N LEU A 13 25.05 -24.46 -27.55
CA LEU A 13 25.17 -25.89 -27.49
C LEU A 13 23.79 -26.54 -27.54
N LEU A 14 23.52 -27.33 -28.59
CA LEU A 14 22.26 -28.03 -28.75
C LEU A 14 22.45 -29.49 -28.26
N GLN A 15 21.83 -29.81 -27.14
CA GLN A 15 21.78 -31.13 -26.56
C GLN A 15 20.43 -31.78 -26.84
N THR A 16 20.42 -33.10 -27.01
CA THR A 16 19.20 -33.86 -27.28
C THR A 16 18.94 -34.87 -26.17
N THR A 17 17.67 -35.08 -25.90
CA THR A 17 17.18 -36.11 -24.97
C THR A 17 16.55 -37.24 -25.81
N THR A 18 16.78 -38.50 -25.43
CA THR A 18 16.16 -39.63 -26.09
C THR A 18 14.64 -39.54 -25.97
N SER A 19 13.94 -39.74 -27.09
CA SER A 19 12.47 -39.68 -27.16
C SER A 19 11.86 -38.31 -26.77
N ALA A 20 12.60 -37.21 -27.02
CA ALA A 20 12.06 -35.87 -26.84
C ALA A 20 10.84 -35.64 -27.74
N VAL A 21 9.83 -35.02 -27.19
CA VAL A 21 8.55 -34.66 -27.84
C VAL A 21 8.22 -33.16 -27.69
N ASN A 22 9.04 -32.44 -26.96
CA ASN A 22 8.87 -31.02 -26.68
C ASN A 22 10.12 -30.27 -27.15
N GLU A 23 9.94 -29.15 -27.81
CA GLU A 23 10.99 -28.38 -28.46
C GLU A 23 10.93 -26.92 -28.08
N LEU A 24 12.04 -26.20 -28.25
CA LEU A 24 12.13 -24.78 -28.27
C LEU A 24 11.91 -24.27 -29.69
N GLU A 25 10.91 -23.39 -29.87
CA GLU A 25 10.64 -22.70 -31.12
C GLU A 25 11.15 -21.26 -31.05
N ILE A 26 11.85 -20.81 -32.09
CA ILE A 26 12.26 -19.43 -32.29
C ILE A 26 11.64 -18.92 -33.60
N THR A 27 10.74 -17.96 -33.51
CA THR A 27 10.01 -17.42 -34.65
C THR A 27 10.42 -15.96 -34.90
N ASN A 28 10.77 -15.65 -36.15
CA ASN A 28 10.98 -14.25 -36.58
C ASN A 28 9.63 -13.56 -36.83
N ALA A 29 9.66 -12.24 -37.01
CA ALA A 29 8.44 -11.46 -37.21
C ALA A 29 8.60 -10.40 -38.31
N ALA A 30 7.49 -10.05 -38.96
CA ALA A 30 7.41 -8.90 -39.84
C ALA A 30 7.44 -7.59 -39.03
N THR A 31 7.67 -6.47 -39.71
CA THR A 31 7.69 -5.12 -39.11
C THR A 31 6.44 -4.88 -38.26
N GLY A 32 6.64 -4.41 -37.04
CA GLY A 32 5.57 -4.11 -36.08
C GLY A 32 5.10 -5.30 -35.23
N ASN A 33 5.60 -6.51 -35.48
CA ASN A 33 5.32 -7.71 -34.69
C ASN A 33 6.54 -8.14 -33.84
N ALA A 34 6.28 -8.87 -32.76
CA ALA A 34 7.34 -9.38 -31.88
C ALA A 34 7.94 -10.68 -32.41
N VAL A 35 9.25 -10.85 -32.32
CA VAL A 35 9.91 -12.15 -32.40
C VAL A 35 9.56 -12.97 -31.17
N GLN A 36 9.55 -14.31 -31.29
CA GLN A 36 9.08 -15.18 -30.22
C GLN A 36 10.10 -16.26 -29.90
N ILE A 37 10.23 -16.58 -28.63
CA ILE A 37 10.83 -17.80 -28.09
C ILE A 37 9.72 -18.53 -27.36
N ALA A 38 9.37 -19.73 -27.81
CA ALA A 38 8.25 -20.49 -27.29
C ALA A 38 8.63 -21.94 -27.06
N THR A 39 7.83 -22.64 -26.28
CA THR A 39 7.85 -24.10 -26.17
C THR A 39 6.75 -24.70 -27.05
N THR A 40 7.04 -25.76 -27.76
CA THR A 40 6.11 -26.53 -28.60
C THR A 40 6.30 -28.01 -28.41
N GLY A 41 5.32 -28.84 -28.76
CA GLY A 41 5.44 -30.29 -28.62
C GLY A 41 4.13 -31.03 -28.40
N SER A 42 4.23 -32.28 -27.97
CA SER A 42 3.07 -33.16 -27.78
C SER A 42 2.41 -33.08 -26.41
N ASP A 43 3.10 -32.54 -25.40
CA ASP A 43 2.56 -32.40 -24.05
C ASP A 43 1.58 -31.23 -23.97
N THR A 44 0.60 -31.36 -23.09
CA THR A 44 -0.44 -30.31 -22.90
C THR A 44 0.13 -29.03 -22.25
N ASN A 45 1.10 -29.20 -21.34
CA ASN A 45 1.76 -28.08 -20.64
C ASN A 45 3.28 -28.29 -20.75
N ILE A 46 3.98 -27.28 -21.23
CA ILE A 46 5.43 -27.32 -21.44
C ILE A 46 6.03 -26.03 -20.87
N ASP A 47 6.83 -26.14 -19.82
CA ASP A 47 7.51 -25.01 -19.20
C ASP A 47 8.72 -24.55 -20.02
N LEU A 48 8.93 -23.23 -20.09
CA LEU A 48 10.19 -22.64 -20.53
C LEU A 48 11.07 -22.36 -19.31
N LYS A 49 12.13 -23.17 -19.12
CA LYS A 49 13.08 -22.98 -18.04
C LYS A 49 14.30 -22.17 -18.49
N ILE A 50 14.51 -21.00 -17.88
CA ILE A 50 15.71 -20.18 -18.05
C ILE A 50 16.53 -20.31 -16.75
N SER A 51 17.74 -20.89 -16.83
CA SER A 51 18.54 -21.22 -15.66
C SER A 51 19.96 -20.68 -15.79
N PRO A 52 20.27 -19.48 -15.26
CA PRO A 52 21.63 -18.98 -15.19
C PRO A 52 22.56 -19.91 -14.39
N LYS A 53 23.85 -19.90 -14.70
CA LYS A 53 24.85 -20.71 -13.99
C LYS A 53 25.36 -19.98 -12.75
N GLY A 54 25.50 -20.70 -11.63
CA GLY A 54 26.07 -20.21 -10.38
C GLY A 54 25.23 -19.08 -9.77
N THR A 55 25.84 -17.94 -9.56
CA THR A 55 25.18 -16.72 -9.03
C THR A 55 24.66 -15.79 -10.13
N GLY A 56 24.60 -16.26 -11.38
CA GLY A 56 24.05 -15.48 -12.50
C GLY A 56 22.55 -15.20 -12.30
N VAL A 57 22.05 -14.18 -13.00
CA VAL A 57 20.65 -13.75 -12.94
C VAL A 57 20.04 -13.75 -14.35
N VAL A 58 18.73 -13.73 -14.45
CA VAL A 58 18.02 -13.34 -15.68
C VAL A 58 17.87 -11.84 -15.66
N ASP A 59 18.63 -11.16 -16.48
CA ASP A 59 18.62 -9.70 -16.62
C ASP A 59 17.75 -9.33 -17.83
N VAL A 60 16.73 -8.52 -17.57
CA VAL A 60 15.84 -7.96 -18.61
C VAL A 60 16.15 -6.48 -18.88
N ASP A 61 17.30 -6.02 -18.39
CA ASP A 61 17.74 -4.62 -18.46
C ASP A 61 16.65 -3.67 -17.89
N THR A 62 16.32 -2.61 -18.61
CA THR A 62 15.27 -1.65 -18.22
C THR A 62 13.88 -2.02 -18.76
N SER A 63 13.72 -3.22 -19.35
CA SER A 63 12.48 -3.67 -19.96
C SER A 63 11.45 -4.12 -18.91
N ARG A 64 10.17 -3.91 -19.20
CA ARG A 64 9.08 -4.40 -18.34
C ARG A 64 8.76 -5.86 -18.68
N ILE A 65 8.45 -6.65 -17.64
CA ILE A 65 7.82 -7.96 -17.80
C ILE A 65 6.30 -7.74 -17.74
N THR A 66 5.59 -8.14 -18.79
CA THR A 66 4.14 -7.97 -18.92
C THR A 66 3.42 -9.32 -18.98
N ASN A 67 2.09 -9.32 -18.76
CA ASN A 67 1.25 -10.52 -18.76
C ASN A 67 1.66 -11.58 -17.70
N VAL A 68 2.22 -11.11 -16.59
CA VAL A 68 2.43 -11.94 -15.40
C VAL A 68 1.08 -12.12 -14.69
N VAL A 69 0.73 -13.34 -14.32
CA VAL A 69 -0.45 -13.61 -13.47
C VAL A 69 -0.12 -13.30 -12.02
N ASP A 70 -1.17 -13.08 -11.21
CA ASP A 70 -0.99 -12.83 -9.78
C ASP A 70 -0.34 -14.03 -9.08
N PRO A 71 0.55 -13.78 -8.10
CA PRO A 71 1.33 -14.84 -7.45
C PRO A 71 0.42 -15.78 -6.66
N SER A 72 0.75 -17.08 -6.71
CA SER A 72 0.11 -18.14 -5.92
C SER A 72 1.09 -18.80 -4.95
N GLY A 73 2.38 -18.70 -5.19
CA GLY A 73 3.46 -19.25 -4.38
C GLY A 73 4.40 -18.18 -3.87
N ALA A 74 5.13 -18.49 -2.80
CA ALA A 74 6.03 -17.54 -2.11
C ALA A 74 7.20 -17.03 -2.98
N GLN A 75 7.50 -17.68 -4.10
CA GLN A 75 8.59 -17.31 -5.01
C GLN A 75 8.10 -16.78 -6.36
N ASP A 76 6.79 -16.59 -6.53
CA ASP A 76 6.24 -16.07 -7.76
C ASP A 76 6.50 -14.56 -7.87
N ALA A 77 6.67 -14.08 -9.11
CA ALA A 77 6.72 -12.65 -9.37
C ALA A 77 5.35 -12.02 -9.13
N ALA A 78 5.31 -10.89 -8.44
CA ALA A 78 4.09 -10.14 -8.21
C ALA A 78 3.88 -9.05 -9.27
N THR A 79 2.65 -8.90 -9.74
CA THR A 79 2.26 -7.76 -10.58
C THR A 79 2.17 -6.49 -9.73
N LYS A 80 2.33 -5.31 -10.36
CA LYS A 80 2.07 -4.04 -9.66
C LYS A 80 0.63 -3.98 -9.11
N ALA A 81 -0.35 -4.47 -9.88
CA ALA A 81 -1.74 -4.48 -9.43
C ALA A 81 -1.95 -5.32 -8.18
N TYR A 82 -1.32 -6.51 -8.10
CA TYR A 82 -1.36 -7.36 -6.91
C TYR A 82 -0.72 -6.67 -5.70
N VAL A 83 0.47 -6.08 -5.86
CA VAL A 83 1.15 -5.35 -4.78
C VAL A 83 0.32 -4.16 -4.32
N ASP A 84 -0.23 -3.37 -5.25
CA ASP A 84 -1.10 -2.24 -4.91
C ASP A 84 -2.36 -2.70 -4.15
N SER A 85 -2.98 -3.82 -4.55
CA SER A 85 -4.17 -4.35 -3.86
C SER A 85 -3.88 -4.82 -2.44
N VAL A 86 -2.72 -5.43 -2.22
CA VAL A 86 -2.28 -5.87 -0.88
C VAL A 86 -1.86 -4.66 -0.04
N ALA A 87 -1.17 -3.68 -0.63
CA ALA A 87 -0.77 -2.46 0.04
C ALA A 87 -1.98 -1.58 0.43
N ASN A 88 -3.01 -1.52 -0.43
CA ASN A 88 -4.27 -0.82 -0.12
C ASN A 88 -5.08 -1.48 1.02
N GLY A 89 -4.77 -2.74 1.37
CA GLY A 89 -5.31 -3.39 2.57
C GLY A 89 -4.67 -2.89 3.88
N LEU A 90 -3.56 -2.15 3.81
CA LEU A 90 -2.89 -1.48 4.92
C LEU A 90 -2.67 -0.01 4.55
N ASP A 91 -3.69 0.82 4.75
CA ASP A 91 -3.58 2.27 4.59
C ASP A 91 -2.92 2.86 5.86
N VAL A 92 -1.58 2.86 5.86
CA VAL A 92 -0.81 3.40 6.99
C VAL A 92 -0.83 4.92 6.95
N LYS A 93 -1.55 5.52 7.90
CA LYS A 93 -1.55 6.97 8.13
C LYS A 93 -0.41 7.38 9.04
N ALA A 94 -0.04 8.67 9.00
CA ALA A 94 0.88 9.22 9.98
C ALA A 94 0.32 9.05 11.40
N SER A 95 1.21 8.82 12.38
CA SER A 95 0.85 8.69 13.78
C SER A 95 0.11 9.92 14.29
N VAL A 96 -0.62 9.73 15.38
CA VAL A 96 -1.24 10.83 16.13
C VAL A 96 -0.52 10.98 17.47
N ARG A 97 -0.37 12.22 17.93
CA ARG A 97 0.24 12.46 19.23
C ARG A 97 -0.59 11.84 20.35
N VAL A 98 -1.89 12.06 20.35
CA VAL A 98 -2.81 11.56 21.39
C VAL A 98 -4.16 11.12 20.81
N ALA A 99 -4.90 10.29 21.56
CA ALA A 99 -6.25 9.87 21.25
C ALA A 99 -7.22 10.12 22.40
N THR A 100 -8.46 10.49 22.10
CA THR A 100 -9.48 10.64 23.15
C THR A 100 -9.77 9.31 23.86
N THR A 101 -10.04 9.34 25.16
CA THR A 101 -10.47 8.18 25.97
C THR A 101 -11.99 8.11 26.12
N ALA A 102 -12.68 9.19 25.77
CA ALA A 102 -14.13 9.33 25.76
C ALA A 102 -14.55 10.43 24.78
N ALA A 103 -15.84 10.60 24.54
CA ALA A 103 -16.35 11.73 23.77
C ALA A 103 -15.87 13.05 24.35
N LEU A 104 -15.48 13.99 23.48
CA LEU A 104 -15.23 15.36 23.86
C LEU A 104 -16.49 15.99 24.50
N ALA A 105 -16.32 16.97 25.35
CA ALA A 105 -17.41 17.83 25.77
C ALA A 105 -18.13 18.44 24.55
N ALA A 106 -19.28 19.08 24.76
CA ALA A 106 -20.11 19.60 23.68
C ALA A 106 -19.28 20.33 22.61
N VAL A 107 -19.39 19.83 21.38
CA VAL A 107 -18.67 20.35 20.20
C VAL A 107 -19.63 20.46 19.01
N THR A 108 -19.45 21.48 18.21
CA THR A 108 -20.13 21.67 16.94
C THR A 108 -19.23 21.23 15.80
N TYR A 109 -19.75 20.37 14.92
CA TYR A 109 -19.05 19.89 13.73
C TYR A 109 -19.56 20.58 12.47
N ASP A 110 -18.67 21.24 11.74
CA ASP A 110 -18.92 21.76 10.40
C ASP A 110 -18.36 20.80 9.36
N ASN A 111 -19.26 20.07 8.68
CA ASN A 111 -18.89 19.09 7.66
C ASN A 111 -18.30 19.76 6.40
N GLY A 112 -18.69 21.01 6.10
CA GLY A 112 -18.17 21.73 4.92
C GLY A 112 -16.75 22.22 5.12
N ALA A 113 -16.41 22.63 6.32
CA ALA A 113 -15.07 23.07 6.71
C ALA A 113 -14.21 21.93 7.29
N GLY A 114 -14.79 20.78 7.60
CA GLY A 114 -14.11 19.66 8.25
C GLY A 114 -13.65 20.01 9.67
N THR A 115 -14.35 20.89 10.40
CA THR A 115 -13.90 21.37 11.70
C THR A 115 -14.79 20.90 12.85
N LEU A 116 -14.14 20.63 14.00
CA LEU A 116 -14.77 20.44 15.31
C LEU A 116 -14.41 21.65 16.20
N THR A 117 -15.40 22.41 16.61
CA THR A 117 -15.22 23.58 17.49
C THR A 117 -15.90 23.33 18.83
N ALA A 118 -15.22 23.60 19.93
CA ALA A 118 -15.85 23.53 21.27
C ALA A 118 -16.96 24.55 21.40
N ASP A 119 -18.08 24.12 22.02
CA ASP A 119 -19.22 25.02 22.28
C ASP A 119 -18.96 25.98 23.48
N ALA A 120 -17.89 25.72 24.24
CA ALA A 120 -17.47 26.55 25.38
C ALA A 120 -15.96 26.85 25.32
N ASN A 121 -15.56 27.95 25.89
CA ASN A 121 -14.14 28.28 26.05
C ASN A 121 -13.46 27.31 26.99
N GLY A 122 -12.23 26.92 26.66
CA GLY A 122 -11.43 26.00 27.46
C GLY A 122 -10.20 25.51 26.69
N ALA A 123 -9.12 25.28 27.41
CA ALA A 123 -7.96 24.64 26.86
C ALA A 123 -8.23 23.11 26.60
N LEU A 124 -7.79 22.59 25.50
CA LEU A 124 -7.94 21.17 25.16
C LEU A 124 -6.84 20.34 25.80
N THR A 125 -7.25 19.33 26.56
CA THR A 125 -6.38 18.26 27.05
C THR A 125 -6.98 16.93 26.62
N ILE A 126 -6.17 16.06 26.05
CA ILE A 126 -6.59 14.74 25.57
C ILE A 126 -5.71 13.69 26.26
N ASP A 127 -6.34 12.71 26.90
CA ASP A 127 -5.65 11.58 27.57
C ASP A 127 -4.49 12.01 28.48
N GLY A 128 -4.72 13.08 29.28
CA GLY A 128 -3.72 13.62 30.20
C GLY A 128 -2.67 14.55 29.56
N VAL A 129 -2.64 14.68 28.23
CA VAL A 129 -1.67 15.52 27.50
C VAL A 129 -2.30 16.83 27.08
N THR A 130 -1.66 17.94 27.42
CA THR A 130 -2.01 19.27 26.88
C THR A 130 -1.54 19.35 25.43
N VAL A 131 -2.47 19.55 24.51
CA VAL A 131 -2.16 19.62 23.08
C VAL A 131 -1.63 20.99 22.68
N GLU A 132 -0.85 21.01 21.59
CA GLU A 132 -0.31 22.22 20.96
C GLU A 132 -0.93 22.41 19.57
N VAL A 133 -0.80 23.62 19.01
CA VAL A 133 -1.19 23.87 17.61
C VAL A 133 -0.34 23.00 16.71
N ASP A 134 -0.92 22.48 15.64
CA ASP A 134 -0.36 21.53 14.69
C ASP A 134 -0.21 20.08 15.19
N ASP A 135 -0.56 19.79 16.45
CA ASP A 135 -0.66 18.39 16.90
C ASP A 135 -1.70 17.63 16.09
N ARG A 136 -1.34 16.43 15.69
CA ARG A 136 -2.25 15.49 15.07
C ARG A 136 -2.89 14.62 16.15
N VAL A 137 -4.22 14.56 16.19
CA VAL A 137 -4.98 13.89 17.25
C VAL A 137 -6.05 12.96 16.68
N LEU A 138 -6.32 11.85 17.38
CA LEU A 138 -7.46 10.99 17.11
C LEU A 138 -8.64 11.39 18.01
N ILE A 139 -9.73 11.80 17.41
CA ILE A 139 -11.01 11.97 18.09
C ILE A 139 -11.83 10.69 17.84
N LYS A 140 -12.17 10.01 18.91
CA LYS A 140 -12.97 8.77 18.90
C LYS A 140 -14.03 8.84 19.98
N ASP A 141 -14.98 7.91 19.93
CA ASP A 141 -16.07 7.78 20.92
C ASP A 141 -17.11 8.93 20.89
N GLN A 142 -17.13 9.74 19.84
CA GLN A 142 -18.20 10.71 19.63
C GLN A 142 -19.52 9.98 19.29
N ALA A 143 -20.64 10.45 19.84
CA ALA A 143 -21.96 9.88 19.58
C ALA A 143 -22.37 10.02 18.10
N SER A 144 -21.92 11.08 17.43
CA SER A 144 -22.11 11.28 16.00
C SER A 144 -20.91 10.76 15.23
N ALA A 145 -21.12 9.71 14.43
CA ALA A 145 -20.06 9.07 13.67
C ALA A 145 -19.20 10.02 12.81
N PRO A 146 -19.79 11.04 12.11
CA PRO A 146 -18.99 12.01 11.35
C PRO A 146 -18.05 12.88 12.18
N GLN A 147 -18.17 12.92 13.48
CA GLN A 147 -17.28 13.67 14.35
C GLN A 147 -16.01 12.91 14.71
N ASN A 148 -16.01 11.58 14.54
CA ASN A 148 -14.85 10.75 14.80
C ASN A 148 -13.83 10.84 13.65
N GLY A 149 -12.53 10.73 13.95
CA GLY A 149 -11.45 10.66 12.96
C GLY A 149 -10.19 11.41 13.34
N LEU A 150 -9.36 11.66 12.33
CA LEU A 150 -8.07 12.29 12.48
C LEU A 150 -8.17 13.80 12.28
N TYR A 151 -7.61 14.55 13.22
CA TYR A 151 -7.66 16.01 13.22
C TYR A 151 -6.29 16.61 13.50
N THR A 152 -6.08 17.82 13.02
CA THR A 152 -5.00 18.72 13.43
C THR A 152 -5.56 19.77 14.39
N VAL A 153 -4.87 20.05 15.46
CA VAL A 153 -5.24 21.12 16.40
C VAL A 153 -4.93 22.45 15.74
N THR A 154 -5.97 23.20 15.36
CA THR A 154 -5.81 24.54 14.75
C THR A 154 -5.92 25.65 15.78
N ALA A 155 -6.56 25.40 16.92
CA ALA A 155 -6.54 26.26 18.09
C ALA A 155 -6.67 25.39 19.36
N THR A 156 -5.78 25.59 20.33
CA THR A 156 -5.75 24.82 21.58
C THR A 156 -6.85 25.23 22.58
N GLY A 157 -7.50 26.37 22.35
CA GLY A 157 -8.45 26.95 23.30
C GLY A 157 -7.78 27.57 24.53
N SER A 158 -8.58 28.29 25.33
CA SER A 158 -8.15 28.90 26.56
C SER A 158 -9.39 29.30 27.40
N GLY A 159 -9.22 29.86 28.59
CA GLY A 159 -10.35 30.42 29.36
C GLY A 159 -11.12 31.54 28.62
N ALA A 160 -10.60 32.05 27.51
CA ALA A 160 -11.22 33.13 26.72
C ALA A 160 -11.57 32.69 25.27
N ALA A 161 -11.20 31.50 24.85
CA ALA A 161 -11.40 31.01 23.49
C ALA A 161 -11.70 29.50 23.46
N ALA A 162 -12.56 29.09 22.53
CA ALA A 162 -12.82 27.68 22.24
C ALA A 162 -11.63 27.04 21.51
N PHE A 163 -11.42 25.75 21.69
CA PHE A 163 -10.51 25.00 20.82
C PHE A 163 -11.14 24.71 19.46
N VAL A 164 -10.31 24.55 18.46
CA VAL A 164 -10.72 24.18 17.10
C VAL A 164 -9.80 23.07 16.59
N LEU A 165 -10.41 22.03 16.04
CA LEU A 165 -9.75 20.93 15.38
C LEU A 165 -10.19 20.92 13.92
N THR A 166 -9.26 20.68 13.00
CA THR A 166 -9.55 20.58 11.55
C THR A 166 -9.16 19.20 11.06
N ARG A 167 -9.98 18.59 10.20
CA ARG A 167 -9.65 17.29 9.57
C ARG A 167 -8.26 17.34 8.97
N THR A 168 -7.48 16.27 9.16
CA THR A 168 -6.16 16.16 8.51
C THR A 168 -6.32 15.91 6.99
N PRO A 169 -5.44 16.47 6.14
CA PRO A 169 -5.58 16.37 4.69
C PRO A 169 -5.53 14.95 4.12
N ASP A 170 -5.06 13.98 4.88
CA ASP A 170 -5.01 12.55 4.53
C ASP A 170 -6.20 11.74 5.09
N ALA A 171 -7.19 12.43 5.67
CA ALA A 171 -8.37 11.85 6.29
C ALA A 171 -9.57 12.82 6.30
N ASP A 172 -9.65 13.73 5.33
CA ASP A 172 -10.72 14.74 5.22
C ASP A 172 -11.85 14.30 4.26
N THR A 173 -11.64 13.27 3.46
CA THR A 173 -12.64 12.68 2.57
C THR A 173 -12.94 11.22 2.91
N ALA A 174 -14.12 10.73 2.53
CA ALA A 174 -14.51 9.33 2.73
C ALA A 174 -13.61 8.33 1.98
N GLY A 175 -12.95 8.75 0.90
CA GLY A 175 -12.02 7.91 0.15
C GLY A 175 -10.67 7.73 0.82
N GLU A 176 -10.31 8.61 1.75
CA GLU A 176 -9.04 8.59 2.48
C GLU A 176 -9.11 7.83 3.81
N LEU A 177 -10.30 7.72 4.38
CA LEU A 177 -10.58 6.89 5.55
C LEU A 177 -11.35 5.63 5.12
N THR A 178 -10.74 4.81 4.28
CA THR A 178 -11.29 3.49 3.94
C THR A 178 -11.09 2.50 5.08
N GLY A 179 -11.86 1.42 5.11
CA GLY A 179 -11.63 0.34 6.07
C GLY A 179 -10.20 -0.20 5.97
N GLY A 180 -9.49 -0.25 7.08
CA GLY A 180 -8.10 -0.69 7.14
C GLY A 180 -7.07 0.44 7.25
N ALA A 181 -7.47 1.72 7.33
CA ALA A 181 -6.55 2.79 7.69
C ALA A 181 -6.02 2.53 9.12
N PHE A 182 -4.70 2.52 9.22
CA PHE A 182 -3.98 2.14 10.44
C PHE A 182 -3.01 3.26 10.85
N PHE A 183 -2.99 3.57 12.12
CA PHE A 183 -2.08 4.57 12.70
C PHE A 183 -1.79 4.28 14.17
N PHE A 184 -0.67 4.80 14.67
CA PHE A 184 -0.27 4.68 16.07
C PHE A 184 -0.56 5.95 16.85
N VAL A 185 -0.73 5.82 18.16
CA VAL A 185 -0.78 6.90 19.14
C VAL A 185 0.55 6.97 19.89
N GLU A 186 1.17 8.15 19.92
CA GLU A 186 2.52 8.33 20.46
C GLU A 186 2.53 8.57 21.97
N GLU A 187 1.56 9.34 22.47
CA GLU A 187 1.50 9.80 23.87
C GLU A 187 0.11 9.55 24.47
N GLY A 188 0.01 9.67 25.78
CA GLY A 188 -1.23 9.56 26.55
C GLY A 188 -1.07 8.68 27.78
N THR A 189 -2.05 8.73 28.67
CA THR A 189 -2.09 7.88 29.86
C THR A 189 -2.63 6.49 29.55
N ASP A 190 -3.68 6.43 28.70
CA ASP A 190 -4.40 5.18 28.40
C ASP A 190 -4.13 4.69 26.97
N ASN A 191 -3.82 5.58 26.02
CA ASN A 191 -3.71 5.25 24.60
C ASN A 191 -2.28 5.29 24.05
N ALA A 192 -1.25 5.69 24.83
CA ALA A 192 0.14 5.64 24.36
C ALA A 192 0.51 4.25 23.83
N ASP A 193 1.28 4.21 22.74
CA ASP A 193 1.78 3.00 22.06
C ASP A 193 0.67 2.08 21.48
N ASN A 194 -0.58 2.51 21.47
CA ASN A 194 -1.67 1.76 20.86
C ASN A 194 -1.76 2.00 19.34
N GLY A 195 -2.05 0.94 18.60
CA GLY A 195 -2.40 0.99 17.18
C GLY A 195 -3.93 0.95 16.99
N TYR A 196 -4.43 1.79 16.10
CA TYR A 196 -5.86 1.83 15.75
C TYR A 196 -6.06 1.50 14.28
N VAL A 197 -7.07 0.68 14.00
CA VAL A 197 -7.54 0.37 12.64
C VAL A 197 -8.94 0.95 12.48
N THR A 198 -9.18 1.67 11.42
CA THR A 198 -10.54 2.12 11.10
C THR A 198 -11.35 0.93 10.60
N SER A 199 -12.40 0.56 11.34
CA SER A 199 -13.43 -0.35 10.84
C SER A 199 -14.57 0.51 10.27
N PHE A 200 -14.49 0.87 9.00
CA PHE A 200 -15.55 1.62 8.35
C PHE A 200 -16.59 0.64 7.79
N THR A 201 -17.74 0.57 8.42
CA THR A 201 -18.96 0.03 7.82
C THR A 201 -19.77 1.24 7.31
N GLY A 202 -19.17 2.00 6.40
CA GLY A 202 -19.73 3.24 5.93
C GLY A 202 -20.87 3.03 4.95
N THR A 203 -21.89 3.78 5.11
CA THR A 203 -22.77 4.24 4.04
C THR A 203 -22.53 5.72 3.83
#